data_5057294bf5e14f2b578ff452770f5450
#
_entry.id   5057294bf5e14f2b578ff452770f5450
#
_cell.length_a   1.000
_cell.length_b   1.000
_cell.length_c   1.000
_cell.angle_alpha   90.00
_cell.angle_beta   90.00
_cell.angle_gamma   90.00
#
_symmetry.space_group_name_H-M   'P 1'
#
loop_
_entity.id
_entity.type
_entity.pdbx_description
1 polymer ?
#
loop_
_entity_poly.entity_id
_entity_poly.type
_entity_poly.pdbx_seq_one_letter_code
_entity_poly.pdbx_strand_id
1 'polypeptide(L)'
;MKLVMVANTAWSVFNFRHSLIKELLRCGVELYVIAPEDKFSAKLTEMGCQVLDLPMQAKGVNPIADLGLMLRLLRHYREIKPDFIIHYTIKPNIYGSLAAKLAGIPSLAITTGLGYTFVNQNVVSQVAQQLYKFAFRYPQEVWFLNEDDRSVFLEHHLIEPDKAVLLHGEGVNLNHFVPSDKPQLDENVRFLLIARMLRDKGVCEFVEAARQIRQHYPNAIFQLLGDCSVLNPSVIGREEIAQWEKEGVVEYLGTTDDVRPIIAQADCLVLPSYYREGIPRTLMEGAAMAKPIITTDNVGCRDVVLDGQTGYLCEVKNAKSLALCCEQFLTLSDSEKQAMGKAGRSFIEAKFDEKWVIKQYFATLKKYEVLSVKNELFM
;
A
#
# COMPACT_ATOMS: atom_id res chain seq x y z
N MET A 1 -26.96 -9.74 3.60
CA MET A 1 -25.66 -10.12 4.11
C MET A 1 -24.95 -8.89 4.64
N LYS A 2 -24.40 -8.97 5.85
CA LYS A 2 -23.67 -7.88 6.50
C LYS A 2 -22.18 -8.20 6.54
N LEU A 3 -21.37 -7.29 6.03
CA LEU A 3 -19.91 -7.40 6.03
C LEU A 3 -19.31 -6.21 6.79
N VAL A 4 -18.31 -6.47 7.63
CA VAL A 4 -17.57 -5.43 8.34
C VAL A 4 -16.13 -5.38 7.84
N MET A 5 -15.64 -4.20 7.48
CA MET A 5 -14.24 -3.91 7.22
C MET A 5 -13.67 -3.07 8.37
N VAL A 6 -12.56 -3.50 8.96
CA VAL A 6 -11.88 -2.79 10.05
C VAL A 6 -10.49 -2.39 9.64
N ALA A 7 -10.19 -1.10 9.71
CA ALA A 7 -8.89 -0.55 9.33
C ALA A 7 -8.45 0.58 10.27
N ASN A 8 -7.19 0.94 10.21
CA ASN A 8 -6.61 2.01 11.04
C ASN A 8 -6.84 3.43 10.47
N THR A 9 -7.43 3.58 9.28
CA THR A 9 -7.84 4.86 8.68
C THR A 9 -8.97 4.63 7.67
N ALA A 10 -9.95 5.53 7.59
CA ALA A 10 -10.99 5.50 6.55
C ALA A 10 -10.37 5.80 5.18
N TRP A 11 -9.33 6.65 5.12
CA TRP A 11 -8.54 6.92 3.93
C TRP A 11 -8.06 5.64 3.23
N SER A 12 -7.51 4.68 3.99
CA SER A 12 -6.97 3.44 3.40
C SER A 12 -8.08 2.54 2.85
N VAL A 13 -9.24 2.52 3.49
CA VAL A 13 -10.40 1.78 3.01
C VAL A 13 -10.93 2.39 1.71
N PHE A 14 -11.11 3.70 1.68
CA PHE A 14 -11.59 4.41 0.50
C PHE A 14 -10.65 4.26 -0.69
N ASN A 15 -9.35 4.57 -0.51
CA ASN A 15 -8.41 4.64 -1.63
C ASN A 15 -7.97 3.26 -2.15
N PHE A 16 -7.88 2.25 -1.27
CA PHE A 16 -7.35 0.94 -1.67
C PHE A 16 -8.44 -0.11 -1.94
N ARG A 17 -9.68 0.11 -1.50
CA ARG A 17 -10.79 -0.86 -1.61
C ARG A 17 -12.00 -0.28 -2.33
N HIS A 18 -11.83 0.87 -2.99
CA HIS A 18 -12.93 1.57 -3.67
C HIS A 18 -13.70 0.67 -4.64
N SER A 19 -13.01 -0.03 -5.51
CA SER A 19 -13.63 -0.93 -6.49
C SER A 19 -14.24 -2.16 -5.83
N LEU A 20 -13.57 -2.75 -4.82
CA LEU A 20 -14.13 -3.85 -4.03
C LEU A 20 -15.43 -3.44 -3.32
N ILE A 21 -15.44 -2.26 -2.70
CA ILE A 21 -16.63 -1.70 -2.02
C ILE A 21 -17.78 -1.56 -3.02
N LYS A 22 -17.54 -0.98 -4.19
CA LYS A 22 -18.56 -0.83 -5.23
C LYS A 22 -19.17 -2.17 -5.66
N GLU A 23 -18.32 -3.18 -5.87
CA GLU A 23 -18.79 -4.50 -6.27
C GLU A 23 -19.58 -5.19 -5.16
N LEU A 24 -19.16 -5.10 -3.90
CA LEU A 24 -19.89 -5.66 -2.75
C LEU A 24 -21.27 -5.00 -2.59
N LEU A 25 -21.33 -3.66 -2.66
CA LEU A 25 -22.59 -2.93 -2.57
C LEU A 25 -23.53 -3.26 -3.75
N ARG A 26 -23.00 -3.41 -4.96
CA ARG A 26 -23.76 -3.83 -6.15
C ARG A 26 -24.36 -5.23 -5.98
N CYS A 27 -23.66 -6.11 -5.26
CA CYS A 27 -24.17 -7.44 -4.89
C CYS A 27 -25.16 -7.41 -3.73
N GLY A 28 -25.59 -6.26 -3.23
CA GLY A 28 -26.55 -6.13 -2.14
C GLY A 28 -25.96 -6.41 -0.76
N VAL A 29 -24.63 -6.30 -0.60
CA VAL A 29 -23.98 -6.43 0.70
C VAL A 29 -24.22 -5.16 1.51
N GLU A 30 -24.69 -5.31 2.75
CA GLU A 30 -24.74 -4.25 3.74
C GLU A 30 -23.36 -4.10 4.36
N LEU A 31 -22.62 -3.05 3.95
CA LEU A 31 -21.21 -2.90 4.26
C LEU A 31 -21.00 -1.88 5.38
N TYR A 32 -20.36 -2.33 6.45
CA TYR A 32 -19.92 -1.52 7.58
C TYR A 32 -18.40 -1.27 7.49
N VAL A 33 -17.96 -0.06 7.79
CA VAL A 33 -16.55 0.30 7.92
C VAL A 33 -16.29 0.82 9.33
N ILE A 34 -15.40 0.16 10.07
CA ILE A 34 -14.99 0.58 11.40
C ILE A 34 -13.54 1.11 11.30
N ALA A 35 -13.36 2.41 11.47
CA ALA A 35 -12.05 3.06 11.39
C ALA A 35 -12.08 4.38 12.18
N PRO A 36 -10.93 4.97 12.53
CA PRO A 36 -10.88 6.36 12.99
C PRO A 36 -11.49 7.31 11.95
N GLU A 37 -12.27 8.28 12.42
CA GLU A 37 -12.89 9.27 11.56
C GLU A 37 -11.83 10.16 10.89
N ASP A 38 -11.96 10.34 9.58
CA ASP A 38 -11.18 11.25 8.78
C ASP A 38 -12.01 11.83 7.61
N LYS A 39 -11.42 12.69 6.77
CA LYS A 39 -12.12 13.33 5.63
C LYS A 39 -12.72 12.35 4.62
N PHE A 40 -12.35 11.07 4.66
CA PHE A 40 -12.85 10.02 3.76
C PHE A 40 -14.04 9.26 4.33
N SER A 41 -14.35 9.43 5.62
CA SER A 41 -15.52 8.82 6.26
C SER A 41 -16.81 9.24 5.57
N ALA A 42 -16.96 10.55 5.26
CA ALA A 42 -18.10 11.05 4.50
C ALA A 42 -18.19 10.44 3.09
N LYS A 43 -17.05 10.34 2.38
CA LYS A 43 -17.00 9.73 1.04
C LYS A 43 -17.41 8.24 1.05
N LEU A 44 -17.03 7.49 2.09
CA LEU A 44 -17.48 6.10 2.26
C LEU A 44 -19.00 6.02 2.52
N THR A 45 -19.54 6.95 3.31
CA THR A 45 -20.99 7.05 3.55
C THR A 45 -21.74 7.38 2.26
N GLU A 46 -21.24 8.32 1.45
CA GLU A 46 -21.80 8.66 0.14
C GLU A 46 -21.79 7.47 -0.83
N MET A 47 -20.81 6.57 -0.71
CA MET A 47 -20.78 5.31 -1.48
C MET A 47 -21.86 4.31 -1.05
N GLY A 48 -22.48 4.47 0.14
CA GLY A 48 -23.47 3.57 0.70
C GLY A 48 -22.96 2.71 1.85
N CYS A 49 -21.76 2.95 2.38
CA CYS A 49 -21.25 2.25 3.56
C CYS A 49 -21.82 2.85 4.86
N GLN A 50 -21.98 2.01 5.88
CA GLN A 50 -22.23 2.47 7.24
C GLN A 50 -20.89 2.64 7.96
N VAL A 51 -20.45 3.89 8.20
CA VAL A 51 -19.16 4.18 8.82
C VAL A 51 -19.33 4.38 10.31
N LEU A 52 -18.51 3.68 11.09
CA LEU A 52 -18.49 3.75 12.55
C LEU A 52 -17.11 4.25 13.00
N ASP A 53 -17.10 5.36 13.73
CA ASP A 53 -15.86 5.88 14.30
C ASP A 53 -15.34 4.98 15.42
N LEU A 54 -14.09 4.57 15.30
CA LEU A 54 -13.39 3.85 16.35
C LEU A 54 -11.95 4.36 16.45
N PRO A 55 -11.69 5.29 17.37
CA PRO A 55 -10.34 5.80 17.59
C PRO A 55 -9.36 4.68 17.93
N MET A 56 -8.30 4.57 17.12
CA MET A 56 -7.20 3.66 17.35
C MET A 56 -5.86 4.31 17.00
N GLN A 57 -4.88 4.13 17.86
CA GLN A 57 -3.54 4.58 17.57
C GLN A 57 -2.87 3.61 16.58
N ALA A 58 -2.43 4.12 15.44
CA ALA A 58 -1.74 3.31 14.43
C ALA A 58 -0.38 2.80 14.93
N LYS A 59 0.26 3.51 15.86
CA LYS A 59 1.55 3.17 16.49
C LYS A 59 1.42 3.21 18.00
N GLY A 60 2.23 2.42 18.69
CA GLY A 60 2.27 2.35 20.16
C GLY A 60 1.78 1.02 20.71
N VAL A 61 2.43 0.61 21.79
CA VAL A 61 2.14 -0.62 22.55
C VAL A 61 1.65 -0.19 23.92
N ASN A 62 0.35 -0.01 24.05
CA ASN A 62 -0.30 0.23 25.34
C ASN A 62 -1.32 -0.88 25.58
N PRO A 63 -1.00 -1.90 26.42
CA PRO A 63 -1.87 -3.06 26.62
C PRO A 63 -3.29 -2.70 27.10
N ILE A 64 -3.43 -1.65 27.93
CA ILE A 64 -4.73 -1.22 28.44
C ILE A 64 -5.58 -0.59 27.32
N ALA A 65 -4.96 0.28 26.50
CA ALA A 65 -5.63 0.90 25.36
C ALA A 65 -6.02 -0.16 24.31
N ASP A 66 -5.15 -1.14 24.09
CA ASP A 66 -5.36 -2.22 23.13
C ASP A 66 -6.43 -3.22 23.59
N LEU A 67 -6.50 -3.53 24.90
CA LEU A 67 -7.62 -4.27 25.48
C LEU A 67 -8.94 -3.50 25.32
N GLY A 68 -8.90 -2.19 25.58
CA GLY A 68 -10.05 -1.31 25.36
C GLY A 68 -10.51 -1.29 23.90
N LEU A 69 -9.57 -1.31 22.95
CA LEU A 69 -9.86 -1.42 21.52
C LEU A 69 -10.57 -2.75 21.20
N MET A 70 -10.03 -3.85 21.70
CA MET A 70 -10.63 -5.20 21.51
C MET A 70 -12.06 -5.26 22.04
N LEU A 71 -12.31 -4.72 23.24
CA LEU A 71 -13.65 -4.73 23.85
C LEU A 71 -14.65 -3.86 23.07
N ARG A 72 -14.21 -2.71 22.53
CA ARG A 72 -15.06 -1.87 21.68
C ARG A 72 -15.39 -2.56 20.36
N LEU A 73 -14.41 -3.22 19.72
CA LEU A 73 -14.65 -4.03 18.53
C LEU A 73 -15.64 -5.16 18.81
N LEU A 74 -15.45 -5.88 19.92
CA LEU A 74 -16.39 -6.94 20.36
C LEU A 74 -17.81 -6.42 20.52
N ARG A 75 -17.97 -5.23 21.13
CA ARG A 75 -19.28 -4.58 21.28
C ARG A 75 -19.90 -4.29 19.90
N HIS A 76 -19.16 -3.64 18.98
CA HIS A 76 -19.66 -3.38 17.62
C HIS A 76 -20.05 -4.67 16.89
N TYR A 77 -19.25 -5.72 16.98
CA TYR A 77 -19.55 -7.00 16.33
C TYR A 77 -20.83 -7.65 16.89
N ARG A 78 -21.08 -7.54 18.19
CA ARG A 78 -22.31 -8.03 18.82
C ARG A 78 -23.55 -7.20 18.47
N GLU A 79 -23.39 -5.90 18.29
CA GLU A 79 -24.46 -4.97 17.88
C GLU A 79 -24.81 -5.14 16.40
N ILE A 80 -23.83 -5.17 15.50
CA ILE A 80 -24.01 -5.30 14.04
C ILE A 80 -24.44 -6.72 13.68
N LYS A 81 -23.86 -7.73 14.33
CA LYS A 81 -24.00 -9.17 14.01
C LYS A 81 -23.68 -9.45 12.54
N PRO A 82 -22.44 -9.13 12.08
CA PRO A 82 -22.07 -9.35 10.70
C PRO A 82 -21.93 -10.84 10.39
N ASP A 83 -22.15 -11.19 9.13
CA ASP A 83 -21.92 -12.55 8.62
C ASP A 83 -20.41 -12.85 8.46
N PHE A 84 -19.60 -11.79 8.21
CA PHE A 84 -18.14 -11.91 8.05
C PHE A 84 -17.44 -10.61 8.38
N ILE A 85 -16.17 -10.70 8.82
CA ILE A 85 -15.34 -9.54 9.17
C ILE A 85 -14.00 -9.60 8.42
N ILE A 86 -13.55 -8.46 7.86
CA ILE A 86 -12.23 -8.31 7.22
C ILE A 86 -11.43 -7.31 8.02
N HIS A 87 -10.26 -7.74 8.48
CA HIS A 87 -9.33 -6.91 9.24
C HIS A 87 -8.14 -6.50 8.38
N TYR A 88 -7.76 -5.24 8.46
CA TYR A 88 -6.60 -4.67 7.78
C TYR A 88 -5.66 -4.04 8.79
N THR A 89 -4.37 -4.19 8.60
CA THR A 89 -3.31 -3.64 9.45
C THR A 89 -3.16 -4.32 10.82
N ILE A 90 -2.08 -4.01 11.54
CA ILE A 90 -1.61 -4.76 12.72
C ILE A 90 -2.65 -4.87 13.82
N LYS A 91 -3.19 -3.75 14.32
CA LYS A 91 -4.11 -3.76 15.46
C LYS A 91 -5.46 -4.42 15.15
N PRO A 92 -6.13 -4.09 14.03
CA PRO A 92 -7.33 -4.84 13.60
C PRO A 92 -7.04 -6.33 13.40
N ASN A 93 -5.91 -6.69 12.79
CA ASN A 93 -5.56 -8.10 12.58
C ASN A 93 -5.42 -8.87 13.90
N ILE A 94 -4.82 -8.29 14.94
CA ILE A 94 -4.63 -8.93 16.23
C ILE A 94 -5.92 -8.84 17.05
N TYR A 95 -6.32 -7.64 17.43
CA TYR A 95 -7.40 -7.42 18.40
C TYR A 95 -8.78 -7.62 17.80
N GLY A 96 -8.94 -7.31 16.49
CA GLY A 96 -10.18 -7.59 15.75
C GLY A 96 -10.41 -9.09 15.57
N SER A 97 -9.39 -9.88 15.26
CA SER A 97 -9.52 -11.34 15.15
C SER A 97 -9.89 -12.00 16.49
N LEU A 98 -9.32 -11.50 17.59
CA LEU A 98 -9.69 -11.96 18.94
C LEU A 98 -11.14 -11.59 19.28
N ALA A 99 -11.55 -10.36 18.98
CA ALA A 99 -12.93 -9.90 19.18
C ALA A 99 -13.92 -10.69 18.32
N ALA A 100 -13.58 -10.97 17.05
CA ALA A 100 -14.39 -11.79 16.15
C ALA A 100 -14.58 -13.21 16.71
N LYS A 101 -13.51 -13.83 17.21
CA LYS A 101 -13.59 -15.12 17.90
C LYS A 101 -14.53 -15.10 19.09
N LEU A 102 -14.42 -14.08 19.95
CA LEU A 102 -15.30 -13.92 21.13
C LEU A 102 -16.76 -13.62 20.76
N ALA A 103 -16.99 -13.05 19.57
CA ALA A 103 -18.32 -12.84 19.02
C ALA A 103 -18.87 -14.06 18.27
N GLY A 104 -18.05 -15.08 18.00
CA GLY A 104 -18.43 -16.25 17.20
C GLY A 104 -18.60 -15.97 15.70
N ILE A 105 -17.95 -14.94 15.17
CA ILE A 105 -18.09 -14.48 13.79
C ILE A 105 -16.83 -14.84 12.98
N PRO A 106 -16.96 -15.44 11.78
CA PRO A 106 -15.81 -15.76 10.93
C PRO A 106 -15.14 -14.48 10.42
N SER A 107 -13.81 -14.54 10.27
CA SER A 107 -13.04 -13.38 9.85
C SER A 107 -11.85 -13.71 8.94
N LEU A 108 -11.41 -12.71 8.21
CA LEU A 108 -10.20 -12.68 7.38
C LEU A 108 -9.25 -11.60 7.91
N ALA A 109 -7.97 -11.90 8.02
CA ALA A 109 -6.95 -10.91 8.36
C ALA A 109 -6.04 -10.66 7.15
N ILE A 110 -5.73 -9.39 6.87
CA ILE A 110 -4.87 -9.00 5.74
C ILE A 110 -3.67 -8.21 6.24
N THR A 111 -2.49 -8.75 6.01
CA THR A 111 -1.22 -8.12 6.37
C THR A 111 -0.77 -7.20 5.24
N THR A 112 -0.83 -5.89 5.46
CA THR A 112 -0.49 -4.87 4.46
C THR A 112 0.98 -4.45 4.49
N GLY A 113 1.87 -5.35 4.93
CA GLY A 113 3.28 -5.16 5.17
C GLY A 113 3.63 -5.25 6.66
N LEU A 114 4.79 -5.83 6.96
CA LEU A 114 5.20 -6.08 8.35
C LEU A 114 5.82 -4.86 9.03
N GLY A 115 6.26 -3.88 8.23
CA GLY A 115 6.88 -2.66 8.74
C GLY A 115 8.07 -2.95 9.68
N TYR A 116 8.22 -2.11 10.70
CA TYR A 116 9.32 -2.24 11.67
C TYR A 116 9.17 -3.38 12.68
N THR A 117 7.98 -3.94 12.83
CA THR A 117 7.67 -4.92 13.88
C THR A 117 8.48 -6.21 13.75
N PHE A 118 8.91 -6.55 12.54
CA PHE A 118 9.69 -7.76 12.27
C PHE A 118 11.15 -7.49 11.88
N VAL A 119 11.53 -6.22 11.65
CA VAL A 119 12.89 -5.85 11.27
C VAL A 119 13.81 -5.76 12.49
N ASN A 120 13.28 -5.33 13.63
CA ASN A 120 14.04 -5.14 14.86
C ASN A 120 13.82 -6.31 15.83
N GLN A 121 14.88 -6.97 16.27
CA GLN A 121 14.83 -8.01 17.29
C GLN A 121 14.78 -7.40 18.71
N ASN A 122 13.75 -6.61 19.00
CA ASN A 122 13.54 -6.05 20.32
C ASN A 122 12.36 -6.73 21.05
N VAL A 123 12.21 -6.45 22.34
CA VAL A 123 11.13 -7.03 23.17
C VAL A 123 9.74 -6.74 22.59
N VAL A 124 9.54 -5.56 22.01
CA VAL A 124 8.26 -5.15 21.38
C VAL A 124 7.95 -6.05 20.17
N SER A 125 8.95 -6.35 19.35
CA SER A 125 8.80 -7.25 18.21
C SER A 125 8.46 -8.69 18.66
N GLN A 126 9.11 -9.18 19.71
CA GLN A 126 8.83 -10.51 20.27
C GLN A 126 7.39 -10.59 20.80
N VAL A 127 6.95 -9.58 21.56
CA VAL A 127 5.56 -9.51 22.05
C VAL A 127 4.58 -9.47 20.89
N ALA A 128 4.83 -8.66 19.86
CA ALA A 128 3.97 -8.59 18.69
C ALA A 128 3.89 -9.92 17.94
N GLN A 129 5.01 -10.64 17.79
CA GLN A 129 5.04 -11.98 17.18
C GLN A 129 4.18 -12.98 17.99
N GLN A 130 4.28 -12.97 19.33
CA GLN A 130 3.46 -13.85 20.17
C GLN A 130 1.96 -13.49 20.07
N LEU A 131 1.64 -12.19 20.01
CA LEU A 131 0.27 -11.74 19.79
C LEU A 131 -0.27 -12.18 18.42
N TYR A 132 0.53 -12.08 17.35
CA TYR A 132 0.18 -12.60 16.04
C TYR A 132 -0.04 -14.11 16.06
N LYS A 133 0.90 -14.87 16.63
CA LYS A 133 0.79 -16.33 16.77
C LYS A 133 -0.48 -16.75 17.48
N PHE A 134 -0.88 -16.02 18.51
CA PHE A 134 -2.13 -16.29 19.25
C PHE A 134 -3.35 -15.88 18.44
N ALA A 135 -3.37 -14.67 17.88
CA ALA A 135 -4.51 -14.11 17.18
C ALA A 135 -4.81 -14.83 15.85
N PHE A 136 -3.77 -15.21 15.09
CA PHE A 136 -3.91 -15.82 13.76
C PHE A 136 -4.38 -17.28 13.77
N ARG A 137 -4.61 -17.86 14.94
CA ARG A 137 -5.33 -19.13 15.07
C ARG A 137 -6.81 -19.02 14.71
N TYR A 138 -7.40 -17.83 14.79
CA TYR A 138 -8.85 -17.64 14.74
C TYR A 138 -9.40 -17.20 13.39
N PRO A 139 -8.76 -16.33 12.58
CA PRO A 139 -9.23 -16.04 11.23
C PRO A 139 -9.32 -17.31 10.38
N GLN A 140 -10.24 -17.32 9.43
CA GLN A 140 -10.38 -18.41 8.46
C GLN A 140 -9.15 -18.47 7.55
N GLU A 141 -8.67 -17.32 7.13
CA GLU A 141 -7.45 -17.13 6.34
C GLU A 141 -6.71 -15.88 6.81
N VAL A 142 -5.41 -15.85 6.55
CA VAL A 142 -4.56 -14.65 6.66
C VAL A 142 -3.89 -14.42 5.32
N TRP A 143 -4.13 -13.26 4.75
CA TRP A 143 -3.58 -12.90 3.46
C TRP A 143 -2.32 -12.04 3.61
N PHE A 144 -1.32 -12.37 2.82
CA PHE A 144 -0.05 -11.68 2.72
C PHE A 144 0.07 -11.07 1.32
N LEU A 145 0.60 -9.84 1.22
CA LEU A 145 0.68 -9.13 -0.06
C LEU A 145 1.93 -9.48 -0.86
N ASN A 146 2.94 -10.09 -0.23
CA ASN A 146 4.17 -10.57 -0.86
C ASN A 146 4.63 -11.87 -0.20
N GLU A 147 5.45 -12.64 -0.91
CA GLU A 147 5.95 -13.94 -0.46
C GLU A 147 6.95 -13.82 0.69
N ASP A 148 7.78 -12.77 0.72
CA ASP A 148 8.74 -12.55 1.81
C ASP A 148 8.04 -12.43 3.17
N ASP A 149 6.92 -11.68 3.24
CA ASP A 149 6.17 -11.52 4.48
C ASP A 149 5.46 -12.83 4.89
N ARG A 150 4.91 -13.55 3.90
CA ARG A 150 4.30 -14.86 4.12
C ARG A 150 5.33 -15.86 4.67
N SER A 151 6.50 -15.93 4.04
CA SER A 151 7.60 -16.83 4.44
C SER A 151 8.05 -16.57 5.88
N VAL A 152 8.21 -15.31 6.27
CA VAL A 152 8.57 -14.95 7.66
C VAL A 152 7.56 -15.52 8.67
N PHE A 153 6.25 -15.44 8.39
CA PHE A 153 5.25 -15.99 9.29
C PHE A 153 5.27 -17.52 9.36
N LEU A 154 5.53 -18.18 8.24
CA LEU A 154 5.66 -19.64 8.19
C LEU A 154 6.93 -20.12 8.90
N GLU A 155 8.07 -19.52 8.62
CA GLU A 155 9.37 -19.86 9.23
C GLU A 155 9.37 -19.68 10.74
N HIS A 156 8.73 -18.63 11.25
CA HIS A 156 8.59 -18.39 12.67
C HIS A 156 7.40 -19.13 13.32
N HIS A 157 6.72 -20.01 12.58
CA HIS A 157 5.54 -20.77 13.05
C HIS A 157 4.47 -19.86 13.71
N LEU A 158 4.20 -18.69 13.11
CA LEU A 158 3.22 -17.75 13.59
C LEU A 158 1.82 -18.02 13.04
N ILE A 159 1.73 -18.83 11.99
CA ILE A 159 0.49 -19.22 11.32
C ILE A 159 0.59 -20.66 10.80
N GLU A 160 -0.55 -21.35 10.72
CA GLU A 160 -0.65 -22.63 10.05
C GLU A 160 -0.59 -22.46 8.52
N PRO A 161 0.15 -23.31 7.78
CA PRO A 161 0.37 -23.16 6.34
C PRO A 161 -0.92 -23.10 5.49
N ASP A 162 -1.95 -23.85 5.88
CA ASP A 162 -3.24 -23.92 5.19
C ASP A 162 -4.06 -22.63 5.28
N LYS A 163 -3.76 -21.78 6.26
CA LYS A 163 -4.37 -20.46 6.44
C LYS A 163 -3.61 -19.32 5.78
N ALA A 164 -2.34 -19.52 5.43
CA ALA A 164 -1.45 -18.50 4.87
C ALA A 164 -1.63 -18.37 3.36
N VAL A 165 -2.43 -17.42 2.92
CA VAL A 165 -2.75 -17.17 1.51
C VAL A 165 -1.89 -16.03 0.98
N LEU A 166 -1.28 -16.20 -0.19
CA LEU A 166 -0.59 -15.14 -0.91
C LEU A 166 -1.57 -14.40 -1.81
N LEU A 167 -1.67 -13.10 -1.59
CA LEU A 167 -2.32 -12.16 -2.50
C LEU A 167 -1.24 -11.26 -3.11
N HIS A 168 -1.14 -11.22 -4.43
CA HIS A 168 -0.14 -10.38 -5.10
C HIS A 168 -0.52 -8.89 -5.02
N GLY A 169 -0.21 -8.24 -3.90
CA GLY A 169 -0.58 -6.85 -3.64
C GLY A 169 -2.08 -6.62 -3.41
N GLU A 170 -2.46 -5.36 -3.27
CA GLU A 170 -3.88 -4.95 -3.22
C GLU A 170 -4.47 -4.65 -4.61
N GLY A 171 -3.65 -4.80 -5.64
CA GLY A 171 -4.02 -4.53 -7.02
C GLY A 171 -4.08 -3.04 -7.36
N VAL A 172 -4.20 -2.75 -8.64
CA VAL A 172 -4.40 -1.40 -9.17
C VAL A 172 -5.54 -1.39 -10.18
N ASN A 173 -6.34 -0.32 -10.17
CA ASN A 173 -7.44 -0.13 -11.13
C ASN A 173 -6.88 0.29 -12.50
N LEU A 174 -6.78 -0.64 -13.41
CA LEU A 174 -6.22 -0.43 -14.75
C LEU A 174 -7.10 0.44 -15.66
N ASN A 175 -8.39 0.61 -15.33
CA ASN A 175 -9.29 1.51 -16.04
C ASN A 175 -9.20 2.94 -15.51
N HIS A 176 -8.69 3.11 -14.29
CA HIS A 176 -8.48 4.41 -13.66
C HIS A 176 -7.07 4.95 -13.92
N PHE A 177 -6.06 4.08 -13.84
CA PHE A 177 -4.66 4.37 -14.16
C PHE A 177 -4.35 3.90 -15.59
N VAL A 178 -4.66 4.77 -16.55
CA VAL A 178 -4.43 4.50 -17.99
C VAL A 178 -3.22 5.27 -18.47
N PRO A 179 -2.41 4.69 -19.37
CA PRO A 179 -1.37 5.42 -20.05
C PRO A 179 -1.94 6.66 -20.75
N SER A 180 -1.25 7.75 -20.65
CA SER A 180 -1.58 8.98 -21.38
C SER A 180 -0.32 9.53 -22.01
N ASP A 181 -0.46 10.18 -23.16
CA ASP A 181 0.65 10.87 -23.77
C ASP A 181 1.17 11.96 -22.82
N LYS A 182 2.48 12.00 -22.66
CA LYS A 182 3.12 13.09 -21.92
C LYS A 182 2.87 14.39 -22.69
N PRO A 183 2.32 15.42 -22.05
CA PRO A 183 2.32 16.73 -22.69
C PRO A 183 3.78 17.10 -23.01
N GLN A 184 4.05 17.40 -24.28
CA GLN A 184 5.41 17.79 -24.71
C GLN A 184 5.65 19.24 -24.23
N LEU A 185 6.08 19.39 -22.97
CA LEU A 185 6.26 20.68 -22.31
C LEU A 185 7.67 21.25 -22.57
N ASP A 186 8.68 20.38 -22.56
CA ASP A 186 10.10 20.73 -22.67
C ASP A 186 10.94 19.47 -22.89
N GLU A 187 12.27 19.64 -22.96
CA GLU A 187 13.26 18.55 -23.09
C GLU A 187 13.71 17.99 -21.73
N ASN A 188 13.04 18.36 -20.63
CA ASN A 188 13.41 17.89 -19.31
C ASN A 188 12.94 16.46 -19.06
N VAL A 189 13.76 15.71 -18.32
CA VAL A 189 13.44 14.37 -17.83
C VAL A 189 13.06 14.46 -16.35
N ARG A 190 11.82 14.09 -16.03
CA ARG A 190 11.24 14.22 -14.69
C ARG A 190 11.21 12.89 -13.95
N PHE A 191 11.98 12.84 -12.86
CA PHE A 191 11.92 11.75 -11.86
C PHE A 191 10.96 12.15 -10.76
N LEU A 192 9.93 11.35 -10.52
CA LEU A 192 8.87 11.66 -9.55
C LEU A 192 8.87 10.65 -8.40
N LEU A 193 9.00 11.15 -7.18
CA LEU A 193 8.80 10.36 -5.95
C LEU A 193 7.45 10.70 -5.35
N ILE A 194 6.59 9.69 -5.17
CA ILE A 194 5.28 9.83 -4.54
C ILE A 194 5.27 9.00 -3.24
N ALA A 195 5.34 9.66 -2.11
CA ALA A 195 5.25 9.02 -0.79
C ALA A 195 5.00 10.07 0.30
N ARG A 196 4.61 9.64 1.49
CA ARG A 196 4.76 10.50 2.66
C ARG A 196 6.25 10.86 2.81
N MET A 197 6.53 12.11 3.14
CA MET A 197 7.92 12.60 3.29
C MET A 197 8.56 11.99 4.55
N LEU A 198 9.00 10.75 4.43
CA LEU A 198 9.65 9.99 5.49
C LEU A 198 11.04 9.53 5.04
N ARG A 199 12.00 9.52 5.95
CA ARG A 199 13.36 9.04 5.66
C ARG A 199 13.36 7.59 5.17
N ASP A 200 12.55 6.73 5.78
CA ASP A 200 12.44 5.32 5.41
C ASP A 200 11.80 5.05 4.04
N LYS A 201 11.18 6.06 3.42
CA LYS A 201 10.77 6.04 2.01
C LYS A 201 11.90 6.38 1.03
N GLY A 202 13.11 6.61 1.54
CA GLY A 202 14.28 6.91 0.73
C GLY A 202 14.32 8.33 0.17
N VAL A 203 13.58 9.27 0.77
CA VAL A 203 13.54 10.66 0.29
C VAL A 203 14.91 11.32 0.36
N CYS A 204 15.72 11.04 1.41
CA CYS A 204 17.08 11.57 1.52
C CYS A 204 17.99 11.01 0.43
N GLU A 205 17.88 9.71 0.14
CA GLU A 205 18.63 9.04 -0.93
C GLU A 205 18.25 9.59 -2.31
N PHE A 206 16.98 9.91 -2.52
CA PHE A 206 16.48 10.54 -3.73
C PHE A 206 17.08 11.94 -3.93
N VAL A 207 17.09 12.76 -2.88
CA VAL A 207 17.67 14.11 -2.91
C VAL A 207 19.18 14.06 -3.15
N GLU A 208 19.88 13.12 -2.51
CA GLU A 208 21.33 12.98 -2.70
C GLU A 208 21.69 12.47 -4.09
N ALA A 209 20.90 11.53 -4.65
CA ALA A 209 21.03 11.12 -6.04
C ALA A 209 20.79 12.30 -7.01
N ALA A 210 19.79 13.12 -6.73
CA ALA A 210 19.50 14.33 -7.51
C ALA A 210 20.69 15.29 -7.53
N ARG A 211 21.39 15.52 -6.39
CA ARG A 211 22.60 16.35 -6.34
C ARG A 211 23.69 15.84 -7.27
N GLN A 212 23.89 14.52 -7.29
CA GLN A 212 24.92 13.89 -8.13
C GLN A 212 24.55 13.97 -9.61
N ILE A 213 23.32 13.64 -9.98
CA ILE A 213 22.86 13.62 -11.37
C ILE A 213 22.85 15.02 -11.98
N ARG A 214 22.36 16.05 -11.27
CA ARG A 214 22.22 17.40 -11.80
C ARG A 214 23.56 18.08 -12.14
N GLN A 215 24.67 17.58 -11.62
CA GLN A 215 26.01 18.07 -11.98
C GLN A 215 26.34 17.77 -13.45
N HIS A 216 25.82 16.69 -14.01
CA HIS A 216 26.11 16.22 -15.37
C HIS A 216 24.88 16.29 -16.30
N TYR A 217 23.68 16.28 -15.73
CA TYR A 217 22.39 16.29 -16.45
C TYR A 217 21.51 17.45 -15.93
N PRO A 218 21.75 18.70 -16.34
CA PRO A 218 21.02 19.86 -15.84
C PRO A 218 19.53 19.86 -16.21
N ASN A 219 19.14 19.11 -17.25
CA ASN A 219 17.75 18.89 -17.66
C ASN A 219 17.03 17.79 -16.86
N ALA A 220 17.70 17.12 -15.93
CA ALA A 220 17.03 16.19 -15.00
C ALA A 220 16.35 16.95 -13.88
N ILE A 221 15.03 16.78 -13.74
CA ILE A 221 14.20 17.38 -12.70
C ILE A 221 13.77 16.30 -11.73
N PHE A 222 13.97 16.56 -10.44
CA PHE A 222 13.59 15.64 -9.36
C PHE A 222 12.43 16.24 -8.56
N GLN A 223 11.29 15.53 -8.52
CA GLN A 223 10.04 16.02 -7.95
C GLN A 223 9.60 15.17 -6.77
N LEU A 224 9.18 15.82 -5.69
CA LEU A 224 8.65 15.20 -4.48
C LEU A 224 7.16 15.51 -4.36
N LEU A 225 6.32 14.48 -4.21
CA LEU A 225 4.88 14.60 -4.00
C LEU A 225 4.47 13.79 -2.77
N GLY A 226 3.89 14.44 -1.77
CA GLY A 226 3.30 13.78 -0.60
C GLY A 226 3.41 14.59 0.69
N ASP A 227 2.72 14.11 1.72
CA ASP A 227 2.56 14.82 2.98
C ASP A 227 3.84 14.81 3.83
N CYS A 228 4.25 15.99 4.28
CA CYS A 228 5.38 16.24 5.18
C CYS A 228 4.95 16.61 6.62
N SER A 229 3.64 16.57 6.91
CA SER A 229 3.07 16.95 8.23
C SER A 229 2.65 15.75 9.08
N VAL A 230 2.95 14.53 8.65
CA VAL A 230 2.55 13.31 9.35
C VAL A 230 3.27 13.16 10.70
N LEU A 231 2.54 12.71 11.73
CA LEU A 231 3.11 12.40 13.04
C LEU A 231 3.93 11.09 12.97
N ASN A 232 5.19 11.20 12.63
CA ASN A 232 6.11 10.07 12.51
C ASN A 232 7.54 10.50 12.89
N PRO A 233 8.29 9.74 13.71
CA PRO A 233 9.67 10.07 14.06
C PRO A 233 10.64 10.19 12.87
N SER A 234 10.34 9.53 11.74
CA SER A 234 11.15 9.60 10.53
C SER A 234 10.68 10.67 9.53
N VAL A 235 9.77 11.58 9.94
CA VAL A 235 9.24 12.63 9.07
C VAL A 235 10.33 13.62 8.67
N ILE A 236 10.29 14.03 7.41
CA ILE A 236 11.07 15.12 6.85
C ILE A 236 10.15 16.32 6.80
N GLY A 237 10.46 17.32 7.61
CA GLY A 237 9.63 18.52 7.78
C GLY A 237 9.70 19.47 6.57
N ARG A 238 8.75 20.41 6.50
CA ARG A 238 8.68 21.39 5.42
C ARG A 238 9.93 22.28 5.34
N GLU A 239 10.58 22.56 6.46
CA GLU A 239 11.79 23.38 6.51
C GLU A 239 12.97 22.71 5.79
N GLU A 240 13.18 21.41 6.02
CA GLU A 240 14.22 20.62 5.37
C GLU A 240 13.97 20.53 3.85
N ILE A 241 12.73 20.33 3.45
CA ILE A 241 12.33 20.31 2.03
C ILE A 241 12.57 21.69 1.39
N ALA A 242 12.18 22.78 2.07
CA ALA A 242 12.38 24.13 1.58
C ALA A 242 13.87 24.49 1.37
N GLN A 243 14.75 23.90 2.18
CA GLN A 243 16.19 24.06 1.96
C GLN A 243 16.64 23.37 0.66
N TRP A 244 16.16 22.16 0.39
CA TRP A 244 16.48 21.44 -0.85
C TRP A 244 15.92 22.13 -2.11
N GLU A 245 14.72 22.76 -1.99
CA GLU A 245 14.17 23.61 -3.05
C GLU A 245 15.05 24.84 -3.28
N LYS A 246 15.52 25.48 -2.21
CA LYS A 246 16.43 26.65 -2.29
C LYS A 246 17.80 26.28 -2.90
N GLU A 247 18.29 25.08 -2.63
CA GLU A 247 19.48 24.51 -3.27
C GLU A 247 19.24 24.21 -4.76
N GLY A 248 17.99 24.25 -5.23
CA GLY A 248 17.60 23.91 -6.59
C GLY A 248 17.70 22.41 -6.90
N VAL A 249 17.75 21.54 -5.90
CA VAL A 249 17.98 20.10 -6.08
C VAL A 249 16.67 19.37 -6.42
N VAL A 250 15.58 19.76 -5.80
CA VAL A 250 14.25 19.16 -5.99
C VAL A 250 13.16 20.21 -6.10
N GLU A 251 12.02 19.80 -6.67
CA GLU A 251 10.76 20.54 -6.66
C GLU A 251 9.75 19.82 -5.77
N TYR A 252 9.19 20.48 -4.77
CA TYR A 252 8.15 19.91 -3.93
C TYR A 252 6.76 20.32 -4.43
N LEU A 253 5.99 19.33 -4.86
CA LEU A 253 4.66 19.52 -5.45
C LEU A 253 3.52 19.52 -4.41
N GLY A 254 3.84 19.41 -3.11
CA GLY A 254 2.82 19.35 -2.06
C GLY A 254 2.07 18.02 -2.02
N THR A 255 0.74 18.09 -1.89
CA THR A 255 -0.15 16.93 -1.85
C THR A 255 -1.27 17.06 -2.88
N THR A 256 -1.81 15.95 -3.34
CA THR A 256 -2.96 15.92 -4.24
C THR A 256 -3.92 14.80 -3.86
N ASP A 257 -5.19 14.96 -4.17
CA ASP A 257 -6.19 13.89 -4.09
C ASP A 257 -6.22 13.03 -5.38
N ASP A 258 -5.61 13.50 -6.49
CA ASP A 258 -5.45 12.75 -7.74
C ASP A 258 -4.01 12.85 -8.25
N VAL A 259 -3.30 11.74 -8.22
CA VAL A 259 -1.90 11.65 -8.63
C VAL A 259 -1.72 11.52 -10.16
N ARG A 260 -2.78 11.14 -10.89
CA ARG A 260 -2.70 10.82 -12.33
C ARG A 260 -2.18 11.96 -13.20
N PRO A 261 -2.62 13.22 -13.06
CA PRO A 261 -2.09 14.32 -13.86
C PRO A 261 -0.59 14.56 -13.62
N ILE A 262 -0.10 14.29 -12.41
CA ILE A 262 1.31 14.46 -12.04
C ILE A 262 2.13 13.28 -12.58
N ILE A 263 1.64 12.04 -12.42
CA ILE A 263 2.27 10.84 -13.00
C ILE A 263 2.36 10.98 -14.54
N ALA A 264 1.32 11.52 -15.19
CA ALA A 264 1.32 11.71 -16.64
C ALA A 264 2.51 12.55 -17.13
N GLN A 265 2.92 13.57 -16.36
CA GLN A 265 4.02 14.46 -16.68
C GLN A 265 5.40 13.87 -16.35
N ALA A 266 5.48 12.86 -15.50
CA ALA A 266 6.72 12.20 -15.14
C ALA A 266 7.25 11.31 -16.28
N ASP A 267 8.56 11.14 -16.35
CA ASP A 267 9.23 10.18 -17.24
C ASP A 267 9.53 8.87 -16.52
N CYS A 268 9.82 8.94 -15.23
CA CYS A 268 10.13 7.80 -14.40
C CYS A 268 9.62 8.02 -12.97
N LEU A 269 9.00 7.00 -12.37
CA LEU A 269 8.69 7.02 -10.95
C LEU A 269 9.84 6.39 -10.16
N VAL A 270 10.18 7.03 -9.05
CA VAL A 270 11.31 6.62 -8.19
C VAL A 270 10.82 6.47 -6.76
N LEU A 271 11.01 5.29 -6.16
CA LEU A 271 10.73 5.06 -4.74
C LEU A 271 11.85 4.22 -4.11
N PRO A 272 12.93 4.85 -3.60
CA PRO A 272 14.06 4.12 -3.03
C PRO A 272 13.80 3.74 -1.57
N SER A 273 12.62 3.19 -1.28
CA SER A 273 12.17 2.83 0.05
C SER A 273 13.01 1.70 0.64
N TYR A 274 13.46 1.89 1.88
CA TYR A 274 14.01 0.82 2.71
C TYR A 274 13.07 0.40 3.86
N TYR A 275 11.84 0.94 3.84
CA TYR A 275 10.75 0.43 4.64
C TYR A 275 10.32 -0.94 4.12
N ARG A 276 9.95 -1.87 5.00
CA ARG A 276 9.38 -3.16 4.60
C ARG A 276 7.93 -2.96 4.14
N GLU A 277 7.78 -2.77 2.85
CA GLU A 277 6.47 -2.52 2.22
C GLU A 277 5.65 -3.82 2.11
N GLY A 278 4.33 -3.68 2.01
CA GLY A 278 3.51 -4.74 1.43
C GLY A 278 3.82 -4.87 -0.06
N ILE A 279 3.10 -4.11 -0.91
CA ILE A 279 3.53 -3.75 -2.28
C ILE A 279 3.18 -2.27 -2.46
N PRO A 280 4.14 -1.40 -2.81
CA PRO A 280 3.90 0.04 -2.89
C PRO A 280 2.91 0.38 -3.99
N ARG A 281 1.77 0.94 -3.62
CA ARG A 281 0.71 1.24 -4.57
C ARG A 281 1.14 2.27 -5.62
N THR A 282 1.90 3.28 -5.21
CA THR A 282 2.40 4.31 -6.12
C THR A 282 3.25 3.75 -7.26
N LEU A 283 4.01 2.68 -7.02
CA LEU A 283 4.78 1.98 -8.06
C LEU A 283 3.85 1.23 -9.02
N MET A 284 2.83 0.53 -8.50
CA MET A 284 1.81 -0.11 -9.36
C MET A 284 1.05 0.91 -10.19
N GLU A 285 0.68 2.05 -9.61
CA GLU A 285 -0.03 3.14 -10.29
C GLU A 285 0.83 3.75 -11.41
N GLY A 286 2.11 4.01 -11.14
CA GLY A 286 3.05 4.51 -12.14
C GLY A 286 3.27 3.53 -13.30
N ALA A 287 3.53 2.27 -12.99
CA ALA A 287 3.71 1.23 -14.00
C ALA A 287 2.41 0.97 -14.79
N ALA A 288 1.23 1.06 -14.14
CA ALA A 288 -0.07 1.01 -14.81
C ALA A 288 -0.26 2.16 -15.82
N MET A 289 0.32 3.32 -15.57
CA MET A 289 0.37 4.45 -16.50
C MET A 289 1.54 4.39 -17.48
N ALA A 290 2.14 3.21 -17.64
CA ALA A 290 3.29 2.95 -18.53
C ALA A 290 4.51 3.84 -18.22
N LYS A 291 4.73 4.16 -16.94
CA LYS A 291 5.96 4.84 -16.51
C LYS A 291 6.99 3.83 -16.04
N PRO A 292 8.24 3.89 -16.52
CA PRO A 292 9.35 3.13 -15.96
C PRO A 292 9.52 3.39 -14.47
N ILE A 293 9.97 2.36 -13.74
CA ILE A 293 10.10 2.42 -12.28
C ILE A 293 11.56 2.26 -11.88
N ILE A 294 12.05 3.12 -10.98
CA ILE A 294 13.31 2.89 -10.27
C ILE A 294 12.97 2.72 -8.78
N THR A 295 13.37 1.59 -8.21
CA THR A 295 13.09 1.31 -6.80
C THR A 295 14.21 0.47 -6.19
N THR A 296 14.13 0.21 -4.88
CA THR A 296 15.12 -0.62 -4.19
C THR A 296 14.86 -2.11 -4.39
N ASP A 297 15.94 -2.90 -4.39
CA ASP A 297 15.88 -4.34 -4.20
C ASP A 297 15.51 -4.65 -2.74
N ASN A 298 14.27 -4.36 -2.38
CA ASN A 298 13.69 -4.52 -1.05
C ASN A 298 12.32 -5.19 -1.15
N VAL A 299 11.89 -5.81 -0.06
CA VAL A 299 10.57 -6.48 0.06
C VAL A 299 9.44 -5.57 -0.38
N GLY A 300 8.58 -6.07 -1.23
CA GLY A 300 7.45 -5.35 -1.80
C GLY A 300 7.82 -4.40 -2.94
N CYS A 301 8.93 -3.69 -2.85
CA CYS A 301 9.42 -2.80 -3.90
C CYS A 301 9.86 -3.58 -5.14
N ARG A 302 10.72 -4.59 -4.98
CA ARG A 302 11.23 -5.45 -6.06
C ARG A 302 10.15 -6.19 -6.81
N ASP A 303 9.01 -6.46 -6.18
CA ASP A 303 7.91 -7.24 -6.76
C ASP A 303 7.23 -6.54 -7.95
N VAL A 304 7.41 -5.22 -8.09
CA VAL A 304 6.78 -4.38 -9.12
C VAL A 304 7.70 -4.15 -10.33
N VAL A 305 8.97 -4.56 -10.25
CA VAL A 305 9.98 -4.29 -11.29
C VAL A 305 10.64 -5.58 -11.77
N LEU A 306 10.76 -5.70 -13.08
CA LEU A 306 11.68 -6.62 -13.74
C LEU A 306 12.92 -5.81 -14.13
N ASP A 307 14.03 -6.01 -13.40
CA ASP A 307 15.24 -5.22 -13.56
C ASP A 307 15.78 -5.22 -14.99
N GLY A 308 16.11 -4.03 -15.51
CA GLY A 308 16.52 -3.79 -16.87
C GLY A 308 15.42 -3.91 -17.94
N GLN A 309 14.20 -4.35 -17.59
CA GLN A 309 13.10 -4.55 -18.55
C GLN A 309 11.94 -3.57 -18.33
N THR A 310 11.49 -3.41 -17.08
CA THR A 310 10.38 -2.51 -16.73
C THR A 310 10.84 -1.32 -15.90
N GLY A 311 12.13 -1.27 -15.59
CA GLY A 311 12.76 -0.28 -14.74
C GLY A 311 14.08 -0.79 -14.20
N TYR A 312 14.55 -0.21 -13.09
CA TYR A 312 15.81 -0.58 -12.47
C TYR A 312 15.67 -0.79 -10.95
N LEU A 313 16.49 -1.71 -10.42
CA LEU A 313 16.61 -1.96 -8.98
C LEU A 313 17.91 -1.38 -8.43
N CYS A 314 17.83 -0.52 -7.42
CA CYS A 314 18.98 0.00 -6.70
C CYS A 314 19.14 -0.64 -5.32
N GLU A 315 20.31 -0.51 -4.72
CA GLU A 315 20.58 -0.96 -3.36
C GLU A 315 19.85 -0.08 -2.34
N VAL A 316 19.40 -0.68 -1.24
CA VAL A 316 18.77 0.04 -0.12
C VAL A 316 19.77 0.99 0.54
N LYS A 317 19.32 2.20 0.91
CA LYS A 317 20.12 3.22 1.60
C LYS A 317 21.40 3.60 0.85
N ASN A 318 21.41 3.49 -0.48
CA ASN A 318 22.55 3.79 -1.31
C ASN A 318 22.19 4.80 -2.42
N ALA A 319 22.42 6.09 -2.14
CA ALA A 319 22.15 7.16 -3.08
C ALA A 319 23.01 7.07 -4.36
N LYS A 320 24.23 6.51 -4.29
CA LYS A 320 25.06 6.29 -5.48
C LYS A 320 24.47 5.22 -6.39
N SER A 321 24.00 4.11 -5.84
CA SER A 321 23.32 3.06 -6.59
C SER A 321 22.06 3.62 -7.25
N LEU A 322 21.28 4.45 -6.54
CA LEU A 322 20.12 5.14 -7.11
C LEU A 322 20.51 6.10 -8.23
N ALA A 323 21.56 6.89 -8.03
CA ALA A 323 22.07 7.81 -9.08
C ALA A 323 22.48 7.05 -10.35
N LEU A 324 23.18 5.92 -10.22
CA LEU A 324 23.53 5.06 -11.36
C LEU A 324 22.30 4.56 -12.12
N CYS A 325 21.24 4.15 -11.43
CA CYS A 325 19.98 3.75 -12.07
C CYS A 325 19.32 4.92 -12.81
N CYS A 326 19.34 6.13 -12.21
CA CYS A 326 18.83 7.34 -12.87
C CYS A 326 19.68 7.69 -14.11
N GLU A 327 21.00 7.58 -14.04
CA GLU A 327 21.90 7.83 -15.15
C GLU A 327 21.69 6.83 -16.30
N GLN A 328 21.56 5.53 -15.99
CA GLN A 328 21.21 4.51 -16.97
C GLN A 328 19.90 4.86 -17.68
N PHE A 329 18.87 5.28 -16.93
CA PHE A 329 17.63 5.72 -17.53
C PHE A 329 17.77 6.95 -18.43
N LEU A 330 18.59 7.93 -18.04
CA LEU A 330 18.85 9.15 -18.83
C LEU A 330 19.53 8.86 -20.15
N THR A 331 20.39 7.83 -20.21
CA THR A 331 21.12 7.44 -21.43
C THR A 331 20.27 6.68 -22.45
N LEU A 332 19.06 6.21 -22.06
CA LEU A 332 18.14 5.54 -22.97
C LEU A 332 17.55 6.55 -23.97
N SER A 333 17.33 6.09 -25.19
CA SER A 333 16.54 6.80 -26.20
C SER A 333 15.06 6.86 -25.77
N ASP A 334 14.30 7.80 -26.31
CA ASP A 334 12.87 7.93 -26.02
C ASP A 334 12.08 6.67 -26.38
N SER A 335 12.47 5.98 -27.46
CA SER A 335 11.86 4.70 -27.84
C SER A 335 12.11 3.59 -26.82
N GLU A 336 13.31 3.53 -26.22
CA GLU A 336 13.64 2.57 -25.16
C GLU A 336 12.91 2.88 -23.87
N LYS A 337 12.82 4.16 -23.46
CA LYS A 337 12.02 4.59 -22.30
C LYS A 337 10.55 4.22 -22.47
N GLN A 338 9.98 4.45 -23.64
CA GLN A 338 8.60 4.07 -23.96
C GLN A 338 8.40 2.54 -23.96
N ALA A 339 9.34 1.79 -24.53
CA ALA A 339 9.29 0.33 -24.52
C ALA A 339 9.33 -0.23 -23.09
N MET A 340 10.22 0.31 -22.25
CA MET A 340 10.33 -0.05 -20.83
C MET A 340 9.01 0.24 -20.07
N GLY A 341 8.39 1.40 -20.28
CA GLY A 341 7.12 1.75 -19.68
C GLY A 341 5.98 0.84 -20.13
N LYS A 342 5.90 0.52 -21.44
CA LYS A 342 4.90 -0.44 -21.98
C LYS A 342 5.09 -1.84 -21.39
N ALA A 343 6.33 -2.31 -21.27
CA ALA A 343 6.63 -3.57 -20.62
C ALA A 343 6.17 -3.58 -19.15
N GLY A 344 6.39 -2.47 -18.42
CA GLY A 344 5.89 -2.26 -17.05
C GLY A 344 4.37 -2.36 -16.98
N ARG A 345 3.65 -1.69 -17.88
CA ARG A 345 2.19 -1.78 -17.96
C ARG A 345 1.72 -3.23 -18.18
N SER A 346 2.31 -3.94 -19.12
CA SER A 346 1.93 -5.34 -19.40
C SER A 346 2.21 -6.26 -18.20
N PHE A 347 3.30 -6.02 -17.48
CA PHE A 347 3.61 -6.77 -16.26
C PHE A 347 2.58 -6.52 -15.15
N ILE A 348 2.15 -5.26 -14.94
CA ILE A 348 1.11 -4.92 -13.98
C ILE A 348 -0.24 -5.52 -14.38
N GLU A 349 -0.63 -5.48 -15.65
CA GLU A 349 -1.87 -6.10 -16.16
C GLU A 349 -1.92 -7.61 -15.87
N ALA A 350 -0.80 -8.29 -16.05
CA ALA A 350 -0.73 -9.72 -15.82
C ALA A 350 -0.77 -10.11 -14.34
N LYS A 351 -0.18 -9.31 -13.46
CA LYS A 351 0.08 -9.72 -12.06
C LYS A 351 -0.70 -8.94 -11.00
N PHE A 352 -1.03 -7.67 -11.26
CA PHE A 352 -1.54 -6.74 -10.25
C PHE A 352 -2.86 -6.05 -10.62
N ASP A 353 -3.63 -6.57 -11.59
CA ASP A 353 -4.99 -6.06 -11.86
C ASP A 353 -5.87 -6.28 -10.62
N GLU A 354 -6.50 -5.22 -10.12
CA GLU A 354 -7.39 -5.31 -8.95
C GLU A 354 -8.55 -6.29 -9.14
N LYS A 355 -8.91 -6.62 -10.39
CA LYS A 355 -9.93 -7.65 -10.68
C LYS A 355 -9.57 -9.00 -10.10
N TRP A 356 -8.29 -9.38 -10.09
CA TRP A 356 -7.84 -10.65 -9.49
C TRP A 356 -8.00 -10.62 -7.98
N VAL A 357 -7.70 -9.48 -7.35
CA VAL A 357 -7.88 -9.25 -5.92
C VAL A 357 -9.36 -9.33 -5.55
N ILE A 358 -10.23 -8.61 -6.27
CA ILE A 358 -11.68 -8.64 -6.07
C ILE A 358 -12.21 -10.07 -6.22
N LYS A 359 -11.78 -10.78 -7.27
CA LYS A 359 -12.16 -12.18 -7.49
C LYS A 359 -11.77 -13.09 -6.32
N GLN A 360 -10.59 -12.87 -5.72
CA GLN A 360 -10.15 -13.62 -4.54
C GLN A 360 -11.04 -13.33 -3.33
N TYR A 361 -11.43 -12.06 -3.08
CA TYR A 361 -12.38 -11.73 -2.01
C TYR A 361 -13.71 -12.47 -2.19
N PHE A 362 -14.28 -12.41 -3.39
CA PHE A 362 -15.54 -13.11 -3.67
C PHE A 362 -15.41 -14.63 -3.54
N ALA A 363 -14.31 -15.22 -4.00
CA ALA A 363 -14.04 -16.66 -3.85
C ALA A 363 -13.98 -17.06 -2.36
N THR A 364 -13.32 -16.27 -1.52
CA THR A 364 -13.23 -16.50 -0.08
C THR A 364 -14.57 -16.33 0.61
N LEU A 365 -15.32 -15.27 0.32
CA LEU A 365 -16.66 -15.08 0.87
C LEU A 365 -17.63 -16.21 0.47
N LYS A 366 -17.49 -16.75 -0.73
CA LYS A 366 -18.25 -17.92 -1.21
C LYS A 366 -17.80 -19.20 -0.51
N LYS A 367 -16.49 -19.42 -0.36
CA LYS A 367 -15.91 -20.59 0.34
C LYS A 367 -16.43 -20.73 1.76
N TYR A 368 -16.66 -19.62 2.45
CA TYR A 368 -17.17 -19.58 3.83
C TYR A 368 -18.68 -19.33 3.91
N GLU A 369 -19.42 -19.62 2.82
CA GLU A 369 -20.88 -19.56 2.73
C GLU A 369 -21.50 -18.20 3.06
N VAL A 370 -20.72 -17.14 2.94
CA VAL A 370 -21.14 -15.77 3.23
C VAL A 370 -21.90 -15.15 2.05
N LEU A 371 -21.52 -15.48 0.81
CA LEU A 371 -22.22 -15.08 -0.42
C LEU A 371 -22.94 -16.28 -1.04
N SER A 372 -24.23 -16.11 -1.35
CA SER A 372 -24.99 -17.15 -2.07
C SER A 372 -24.63 -17.18 -3.57
N VAL A 373 -24.72 -18.37 -4.15
CA VAL A 373 -24.41 -18.66 -5.58
C VAL A 373 -25.24 -17.83 -6.58
N LYS A 374 -26.36 -17.21 -6.15
CA LYS A 374 -27.22 -16.39 -7.01
C LYS A 374 -26.61 -15.08 -7.53
N ASN A 375 -25.45 -14.67 -7.02
CA ASN A 375 -24.77 -13.43 -7.40
C ASN A 375 -23.72 -13.62 -8.52
N GLU A 376 -23.76 -14.72 -9.27
CA GLU A 376 -22.78 -15.11 -10.34
C GLU A 376 -22.92 -14.32 -11.65
N LEU A 377 -23.88 -13.43 -11.81
CA LEU A 377 -24.21 -12.80 -13.10
C LEU A 377 -23.23 -11.70 -13.56
N PHE A 378 -22.10 -11.46 -12.87
CA PHE A 378 -21.26 -10.28 -13.15
C PHE A 378 -19.73 -10.47 -13.01
N MET A 379 -19.21 -11.69 -13.20
CA MET A 379 -17.75 -11.90 -13.37
C MET A 379 -17.40 -12.28 -14.81
#